data_9d2cacf2eb9a4f5298dc60bb10f50b36
#
_entry.id   9d2cacf2eb9a4f5298dc60bb10f50b36
#
_cell.length_a   1.000
_cell.length_b   1.000
_cell.length_c   1.000
_cell.angle_alpha   90.00
_cell.angle_beta   90.00
_cell.angle_gamma   90.00
#
_symmetry.space_group_name_H-M   'P 1'
#
loop_
_entity.id
_entity.type
_entity.pdbx_description
1 polymer ?
#
loop_
_entity_poly.entity_id
_entity_poly.type
_entity_poly.pdbx_seq_one_letter_code
_entity_poly.pdbx_strand_id
1 'polypeptide(L)'
;MSNKIYPIGIQNFEKIRNDGYFYIDKTALMYQMVKTGSYYFLSRPRRFGKSLLLSTFEAYFEGKKELFEGLAIEKLETKWEKHPVLHLDLNAEKYDSPERLYDILSRQLTLWEIQYGKGIDENTLSGRFSGVIRRAYEQTGSSVVVLVDEYDKPLLQALGNDVLLDEYRKTLKAFYGVLKSADRYLRFVFLTGVTKFSQVSVFSDLNQLQDITLWPDYGTLCGITLQELLDTFQPEIKILAANNSISYDDAVQRMTRLYDGYHFCINSVGIFNPFSVLNVLKSKVFDNYWFQTGTPTFLVEMLQETEYDLRTLLDGIEAPSSMFSEYRVDSNNPIPLIYQSGYLTIKDFDREFGNYLLQFPNDEVRYGFINFLVPFYTGVRNSDQGFYIGKFVQELRSGDYDAFLTRLQAFFADFTYELNEQTERHYQVVFYIVFKLMGQFTDAEVRSARGRADAVVKTPKYIYVFEFKLHDTAEAALKQIDDKGYLIPYQADGREVIKIGVEFSAEKRNISRWLV
;
A
#
# COMPACT_ATOMS: atom_id res chain seq x y z
N MET A 1 -0.80 23.93 -23.51
CA MET A 1 -0.19 22.81 -22.76
C MET A 1 0.56 23.42 -21.61
N SER A 2 0.41 22.91 -20.40
CA SER A 2 1.23 23.36 -19.28
C SER A 2 2.69 22.97 -19.59
N ASN A 3 3.64 23.92 -19.42
CA ASN A 3 5.06 23.61 -19.58
C ASN A 3 5.63 22.85 -18.38
N LYS A 4 4.79 22.45 -17.42
CA LYS A 4 5.21 21.77 -16.19
C LYS A 4 5.53 20.30 -16.44
N ILE A 5 6.54 19.81 -15.75
CA ILE A 5 7.05 18.43 -15.85
C ILE A 5 6.49 17.61 -14.68
N TYR A 6 6.20 16.32 -14.91
CA TYR A 6 5.75 15.43 -13.84
C TYR A 6 6.91 14.97 -12.95
N PRO A 7 6.88 15.17 -11.62
CA PRO A 7 7.98 14.83 -10.71
C PRO A 7 8.02 13.33 -10.36
N ILE A 8 7.99 12.45 -11.36
CA ILE A 8 8.00 11.00 -11.13
C ILE A 8 9.36 10.58 -10.55
N GLY A 9 9.34 10.08 -9.30
CA GLY A 9 10.55 9.65 -8.60
C GLY A 9 11.42 10.78 -8.06
N ILE A 10 10.97 12.04 -8.15
CA ILE A 10 11.69 13.19 -7.59
C ILE A 10 11.19 13.46 -6.18
N GLN A 11 12.11 13.48 -5.21
CA GLN A 11 11.83 13.64 -3.79
C GLN A 11 12.37 14.97 -3.23
N ASN A 12 13.23 15.67 -3.99
CA ASN A 12 13.86 16.91 -3.57
C ASN A 12 12.97 18.10 -3.91
N PHE A 13 12.50 18.83 -2.88
CA PHE A 13 11.60 19.98 -3.00
C PHE A 13 12.25 21.13 -3.75
N GLU A 14 13.51 21.45 -3.47
CA GLU A 14 14.26 22.51 -4.14
C GLU A 14 14.33 22.27 -5.66
N LYS A 15 14.64 21.03 -6.07
CA LYS A 15 14.63 20.65 -7.48
C LYS A 15 13.24 20.80 -8.11
N ILE A 16 12.19 20.39 -7.42
CA ILE A 16 10.81 20.53 -7.90
C ILE A 16 10.47 22.00 -8.17
N ARG A 17 10.84 22.89 -7.26
CA ARG A 17 10.55 24.31 -7.37
C ARG A 17 11.38 25.02 -8.44
N ASN A 18 12.68 24.75 -8.48
CA ASN A 18 13.61 25.39 -9.39
C ASN A 18 13.41 24.95 -10.85
N ASP A 19 13.08 23.67 -11.08
CA ASP A 19 12.94 23.11 -12.42
C ASP A 19 11.49 23.19 -12.97
N GLY A 20 10.55 23.77 -12.20
CA GLY A 20 9.17 24.01 -12.65
C GLY A 20 8.32 22.74 -12.77
N TYR A 21 8.53 21.76 -11.92
CA TYR A 21 7.67 20.58 -11.84
C TYR A 21 6.29 20.90 -11.24
N PHE A 22 5.32 20.01 -11.46
CA PHE A 22 4.08 20.03 -10.71
C PHE A 22 4.36 19.81 -9.21
N TYR A 23 3.70 20.58 -8.36
CA TYR A 23 3.75 20.44 -6.91
C TYR A 23 2.33 20.57 -6.34
N ILE A 24 1.91 19.60 -5.53
CA ILE A 24 0.66 19.64 -4.77
C ILE A 24 0.99 20.28 -3.43
N ASP A 25 0.41 21.45 -3.18
CA ASP A 25 0.74 22.27 -2.02
C ASP A 25 0.15 21.72 -0.71
N LYS A 26 1.01 21.20 0.15
CA LYS A 26 0.69 20.75 1.51
C LYS A 26 1.24 21.67 2.59
N THR A 27 1.79 22.82 2.20
CA THR A 27 2.55 23.68 3.11
C THR A 27 1.71 24.32 4.21
N ALA A 28 0.39 24.48 4.02
CA ALA A 28 -0.50 24.94 5.10
C ALA A 28 -0.57 23.94 6.26
N LEU A 29 -0.71 22.64 5.96
CA LEU A 29 -0.71 21.57 6.97
C LEU A 29 0.67 21.43 7.63
N MET A 30 1.73 21.53 6.85
CA MET A 30 3.11 21.54 7.34
C MET A 30 3.32 22.69 8.35
N TYR A 31 2.86 23.90 8.02
CA TYR A 31 2.95 25.06 8.90
C TYR A 31 2.17 24.85 10.21
N GLN A 32 0.96 24.31 10.13
CA GLN A 32 0.16 23.95 11.30
C GLN A 32 0.94 23.00 12.21
N MET A 33 1.57 21.95 11.68
CA MET A 33 2.39 21.02 12.47
C MET A 33 3.52 21.73 13.22
N VAL A 34 4.26 22.60 12.53
CA VAL A 34 5.38 23.34 13.13
C VAL A 34 4.93 24.28 14.24
N LYS A 35 3.70 24.80 14.17
CA LYS A 35 3.14 25.73 15.19
C LYS A 35 2.47 25.02 16.36
N THR A 36 2.01 23.77 16.18
CA THR A 36 1.21 23.06 17.20
C THR A 36 1.98 22.00 18.00
N GLY A 37 3.17 21.62 17.54
CA GLY A 37 3.99 20.62 18.24
C GLY A 37 5.43 20.58 17.76
N SER A 38 6.17 19.62 18.29
CA SER A 38 7.62 19.49 18.03
C SER A 38 8.08 18.08 17.67
N TYR A 39 7.38 17.03 18.08
CA TYR A 39 7.81 15.64 17.87
C TYR A 39 6.69 14.86 17.19
N TYR A 40 6.91 14.46 15.96
CA TYR A 40 5.91 13.77 15.16
C TYR A 40 6.44 12.49 14.52
N PHE A 41 5.57 11.51 14.46
CA PHE A 41 5.76 10.28 13.69
C PHE A 41 4.64 10.12 12.66
N LEU A 42 5.01 9.76 11.43
CA LEU A 42 4.07 9.50 10.35
C LEU A 42 4.42 8.21 9.60
N SER A 43 3.51 7.25 9.60
CA SER A 43 3.56 6.10 8.70
C SER A 43 2.63 6.31 7.51
N ARG A 44 3.13 6.06 6.30
CA ARG A 44 2.36 6.03 5.05
C ARG A 44 2.95 4.98 4.11
N PRO A 45 2.15 4.36 3.24
CA PRO A 45 2.66 3.43 2.24
C PRO A 45 3.74 4.06 1.37
N ARG A 46 4.46 3.22 0.63
CA ARG A 46 5.46 3.70 -0.33
C ARG A 46 4.81 4.54 -1.42
N ARG A 47 5.56 5.53 -1.95
CA ARG A 47 5.14 6.41 -3.06
C ARG A 47 4.05 7.43 -2.73
N PHE A 48 3.79 7.71 -1.46
CA PHE A 48 2.84 8.75 -1.03
C PHE A 48 3.45 10.13 -0.81
N GLY A 49 4.77 10.31 -1.02
CA GLY A 49 5.42 11.62 -0.93
C GLY A 49 6.01 11.96 0.44
N LYS A 50 6.28 10.97 1.32
CA LYS A 50 6.94 11.18 2.62
C LYS A 50 8.29 11.90 2.50
N SER A 51 9.18 11.38 1.66
CA SER A 51 10.51 11.96 1.43
C SER A 51 10.44 13.38 0.86
N LEU A 52 9.46 13.67 -0.01
CA LEU A 52 9.20 15.03 -0.50
C LEU A 52 8.76 15.95 0.63
N LEU A 53 7.89 15.48 1.54
CA LEU A 53 7.46 16.24 2.71
C LEU A 53 8.66 16.56 3.63
N LEU A 54 9.55 15.58 3.88
CA LEU A 54 10.78 15.81 4.64
C LEU A 54 11.68 16.85 3.96
N SER A 55 11.89 16.74 2.66
CA SER A 55 12.67 17.73 1.89
C SER A 55 12.02 19.12 1.91
N THR A 56 10.68 19.19 2.00
CA THR A 56 9.98 20.47 2.18
C THR A 56 10.21 21.06 3.55
N PHE A 57 10.16 20.25 4.64
CA PHE A 57 10.54 20.69 5.98
C PHE A 57 12.00 21.16 6.05
N GLU A 58 12.92 20.43 5.44
CA GLU A 58 14.34 20.80 5.36
C GLU A 58 14.51 22.19 4.75
N ALA A 59 13.95 22.44 3.57
CA ALA A 59 13.99 23.74 2.93
C ALA A 59 13.35 24.86 3.78
N TYR A 60 12.24 24.57 4.48
CA TYR A 60 11.58 25.51 5.38
C TYR A 60 12.48 25.90 6.55
N PHE A 61 13.04 24.91 7.26
CA PHE A 61 13.89 25.17 8.42
C PHE A 61 15.30 25.71 8.05
N GLU A 62 15.73 25.52 6.83
CA GLU A 62 16.93 26.21 6.30
C GLU A 62 16.64 27.67 5.92
N GLY A 63 15.38 28.09 5.99
CA GLY A 63 14.96 29.47 5.69
C GLY A 63 14.99 29.83 4.21
N LYS A 64 14.85 28.86 3.30
CA LYS A 64 14.85 29.03 1.82
C LYS A 64 13.51 29.57 1.34
N LYS A 65 13.16 30.78 1.79
CA LYS A 65 11.86 31.44 1.54
C LYS A 65 11.47 31.46 0.05
N GLU A 66 12.42 31.69 -0.82
CA GLU A 66 12.23 31.80 -2.27
C GLU A 66 11.60 30.54 -2.90
N LEU A 67 11.84 29.35 -2.32
CA LEU A 67 11.24 28.10 -2.79
C LEU A 67 9.74 27.99 -2.50
N PHE A 68 9.23 28.79 -1.59
CA PHE A 68 7.84 28.77 -1.13
C PHE A 68 6.96 29.85 -1.77
N GLU A 69 7.52 30.63 -2.70
CA GLU A 69 6.78 31.66 -3.43
C GLU A 69 5.53 31.06 -4.12
N GLY A 70 4.38 31.68 -3.92
CA GLY A 70 3.09 31.23 -4.44
C GLY A 70 2.45 30.05 -3.71
N LEU A 71 3.07 29.50 -2.66
CA LEU A 71 2.51 28.45 -1.82
C LEU A 71 1.77 29.03 -0.61
N ALA A 72 0.88 28.23 -0.02
CA ALA A 72 0.04 28.67 1.11
C ALA A 72 0.85 29.20 2.30
N ILE A 73 1.98 28.57 2.61
CA ILE A 73 2.84 28.96 3.74
C ILE A 73 3.44 30.37 3.58
N GLU A 74 3.61 30.88 2.36
CA GLU A 74 4.15 32.22 2.12
C GLU A 74 3.33 33.31 2.84
N LYS A 75 2.02 33.10 2.91
CA LYS A 75 1.09 34.03 3.59
C LYS A 75 0.97 33.81 5.09
N LEU A 76 1.42 32.66 5.57
CA LEU A 76 1.30 32.21 6.96
C LEU A 76 2.57 32.49 7.77
N GLU A 77 3.74 32.28 7.15
CA GLU A 77 5.04 32.42 7.79
C GLU A 77 5.64 33.81 7.52
N THR A 78 6.03 34.50 8.57
CA THR A 78 6.58 35.85 8.48
C THR A 78 8.06 35.97 8.86
N LYS A 79 8.56 35.01 9.65
CA LYS A 79 9.89 35.09 10.25
C LYS A 79 10.98 34.37 9.44
N TRP A 80 10.67 33.21 8.88
CA TRP A 80 11.60 32.37 8.12
C TRP A 80 12.93 32.15 8.86
N GLU A 81 12.82 31.76 10.13
CA GLU A 81 13.99 31.53 10.99
C GLU A 81 14.79 30.32 10.50
N LYS A 82 16.13 30.45 10.52
CA LYS A 82 17.04 29.38 10.12
C LYS A 82 17.41 28.51 11.31
N HIS A 83 17.32 27.19 11.11
CA HIS A 83 17.69 26.17 12.06
C HIS A 83 18.70 25.21 11.46
N PRO A 84 19.66 24.65 12.22
CA PRO A 84 20.46 23.53 11.75
C PRO A 84 19.54 22.30 11.57
N VAL A 85 19.63 21.67 10.38
CA VAL A 85 18.84 20.49 10.05
C VAL A 85 19.75 19.26 9.99
N LEU A 86 19.42 18.25 10.78
CA LEU A 86 20.05 16.92 10.75
C LEU A 86 19.09 15.95 10.05
N HIS A 87 19.32 15.71 8.76
CA HIS A 87 18.49 14.82 7.95
C HIS A 87 19.18 13.44 7.82
N LEU A 88 18.50 12.39 8.28
CA LEU A 88 18.92 10.99 8.19
C LEU A 88 18.00 10.24 7.24
N ASP A 89 18.53 9.75 6.12
CA ASP A 89 17.83 8.86 5.18
C ASP A 89 18.39 7.44 5.31
N LEU A 90 17.55 6.50 5.77
CA LEU A 90 17.90 5.09 5.91
C LEU A 90 17.57 4.24 4.68
N ASN A 91 17.12 4.85 3.58
CA ASN A 91 16.77 4.13 2.35
C ASN A 91 17.99 3.77 1.48
N ALA A 92 19.16 4.33 1.75
CA ALA A 92 20.28 4.37 0.82
C ALA A 92 21.02 3.03 0.61
N GLU A 93 20.88 2.04 1.52
CA GLU A 93 21.69 0.82 1.49
C GLU A 93 20.93 -0.46 1.84
N LYS A 94 21.64 -1.61 1.67
CA LYS A 94 21.14 -2.94 2.04
C LYS A 94 21.54 -3.26 3.50
N TYR A 95 20.59 -3.81 4.24
CA TYR A 95 20.74 -4.16 5.66
C TYR A 95 20.76 -5.68 5.81
N ASP A 96 21.93 -6.30 5.64
CA ASP A 96 22.11 -7.76 5.65
C ASP A 96 23.06 -8.27 6.77
N SER A 97 23.65 -7.36 7.58
CA SER A 97 24.42 -7.72 8.75
C SER A 97 24.34 -6.63 9.84
N PRO A 98 24.63 -6.96 11.13
CA PRO A 98 24.60 -5.99 12.23
C PRO A 98 25.49 -4.77 11.98
N GLU A 99 26.65 -4.96 11.38
CA GLU A 99 27.66 -3.92 11.12
C GLU A 99 27.13 -2.89 10.13
N ARG A 100 26.26 -3.28 9.19
CA ARG A 100 25.74 -2.37 8.16
C ARG A 100 24.97 -1.19 8.73
N LEU A 101 24.06 -1.44 9.67
CA LEU A 101 23.35 -0.34 10.34
C LEU A 101 24.30 0.57 11.11
N TYR A 102 25.27 -0.02 11.82
CA TYR A 102 26.29 0.75 12.53
C TYR A 102 27.08 1.63 11.57
N ASP A 103 27.57 1.10 10.47
CA ASP A 103 28.36 1.81 9.46
C ASP A 103 27.59 2.99 8.84
N ILE A 104 26.31 2.78 8.51
CA ILE A 104 25.45 3.81 7.93
C ILE A 104 25.25 4.96 8.91
N LEU A 105 24.88 4.64 10.15
CA LEU A 105 24.71 5.65 11.20
C LEU A 105 26.04 6.36 11.51
N SER A 106 27.14 5.61 11.60
CA SER A 106 28.47 6.16 11.84
C SER A 106 28.95 7.09 10.73
N ARG A 107 28.71 6.73 9.46
CA ARG A 107 29.02 7.57 8.31
C ARG A 107 28.21 8.87 8.32
N GLN A 108 26.91 8.79 8.60
CA GLN A 108 26.07 9.98 8.71
C GLN A 108 26.51 10.91 9.84
N LEU A 109 26.83 10.34 11.01
CA LEU A 109 27.38 11.10 12.12
C LEU A 109 28.71 11.78 11.74
N THR A 110 29.58 11.09 10.99
CA THR A 110 30.85 11.68 10.53
C THR A 110 30.61 12.89 9.63
N LEU A 111 29.60 12.86 8.75
CA LEU A 111 29.25 14.03 7.91
C LEU A 111 28.81 15.22 8.78
N TRP A 112 27.99 14.98 9.80
CA TRP A 112 27.57 16.03 10.72
C TRP A 112 28.73 16.50 11.64
N GLU A 113 29.63 15.60 12.04
CA GLU A 113 30.84 15.95 12.81
C GLU A 113 31.83 16.80 12.00
N ILE A 114 31.91 16.62 10.69
CA ILE A 114 32.68 17.51 9.80
C ILE A 114 32.13 18.94 9.88
N GLN A 115 30.80 19.08 9.94
CA GLN A 115 30.12 20.38 9.98
C GLN A 115 30.17 21.03 11.38
N TYR A 116 29.90 20.25 12.44
CA TYR A 116 29.68 20.75 13.80
C TYR A 116 30.78 20.33 14.79
N GLY A 117 31.81 19.65 14.33
CA GLY A 117 32.90 19.15 15.18
C GLY A 117 32.63 17.82 15.87
N LYS A 118 33.66 17.22 16.47
CA LYS A 118 33.63 15.95 17.21
C LYS A 118 34.14 16.14 18.62
N GLY A 119 33.47 15.54 19.61
CA GLY A 119 33.90 15.49 20.99
C GLY A 119 34.93 14.39 21.26
N ILE A 120 35.79 14.57 22.29
CA ILE A 120 36.89 13.64 22.60
C ILE A 120 36.33 12.32 23.16
N ASP A 121 35.28 12.37 23.99
CA ASP A 121 34.71 11.20 24.69
C ASP A 121 33.46 10.60 24.02
N GLU A 122 33.16 11.00 22.76
CA GLU A 122 32.00 10.56 22.02
C GLU A 122 32.30 9.28 21.22
N ASN A 123 32.38 8.12 21.93
CA ASN A 123 32.78 6.85 21.33
C ASN A 123 31.62 5.94 20.85
N THR A 124 30.38 6.26 21.23
CA THR A 124 29.18 5.51 20.84
C THR A 124 28.35 6.30 19.84
N LEU A 125 27.53 5.61 19.03
CA LEU A 125 26.61 6.28 18.11
C LEU A 125 25.70 7.30 18.83
N SER A 126 25.17 6.93 19.99
CA SER A 126 24.31 7.80 20.80
C SER A 126 25.07 9.00 21.36
N GLY A 127 26.31 8.79 21.87
CA GLY A 127 27.17 9.87 22.36
C GLY A 127 27.52 10.86 21.26
N ARG A 128 27.91 10.36 20.07
CA ARG A 128 28.23 11.18 18.90
C ARG A 128 27.00 12.00 18.46
N PHE A 129 25.81 11.36 18.39
CA PHE A 129 24.57 12.03 17.99
C PHE A 129 24.18 13.14 18.98
N SER A 130 24.23 12.86 20.28
CA SER A 130 24.00 13.86 21.33
C SER A 130 24.96 15.02 21.23
N GLY A 131 26.26 14.74 21.02
CA GLY A 131 27.29 15.76 20.86
C GLY A 131 27.11 16.64 19.65
N VAL A 132 26.73 16.06 18.49
CA VAL A 132 26.41 16.82 17.28
C VAL A 132 25.23 17.76 17.50
N ILE A 133 24.11 17.26 18.08
CA ILE A 133 22.94 18.11 18.37
C ILE A 133 23.32 19.29 19.26
N ARG A 134 24.04 19.05 20.35
CA ARG A 134 24.48 20.10 21.25
C ARG A 134 25.36 21.13 20.58
N ARG A 135 26.39 20.73 19.84
CA ARG A 135 27.32 21.63 19.14
C ARG A 135 26.67 22.41 18.01
N ALA A 136 25.74 21.79 17.28
CA ALA A 136 24.95 22.49 16.26
C ALA A 136 24.14 23.64 16.87
N TYR A 137 23.51 23.40 18.04
CA TYR A 137 22.84 24.44 18.81
C TYR A 137 23.80 25.54 19.30
N GLU A 138 24.93 25.14 19.94
CA GLU A 138 25.90 26.08 20.52
C GLU A 138 26.55 26.97 19.46
N GLN A 139 26.81 26.44 18.26
CA GLN A 139 27.47 27.19 17.17
C GLN A 139 26.50 28.14 16.44
N THR A 140 25.24 27.75 16.30
CA THR A 140 24.25 28.55 15.54
C THR A 140 23.39 29.45 16.41
N GLY A 141 23.30 29.16 17.70
CA GLY A 141 22.34 29.83 18.62
C GLY A 141 20.88 29.48 18.32
N SER A 142 20.60 28.55 17.40
CA SER A 142 19.27 28.13 16.98
C SER A 142 19.03 26.65 17.33
N SER A 143 17.82 26.35 17.77
CA SER A 143 17.44 24.95 18.09
C SER A 143 17.46 24.07 16.84
N VAL A 144 17.89 22.83 17.02
CA VAL A 144 18.16 21.86 15.96
C VAL A 144 16.87 21.19 15.48
N VAL A 145 16.79 20.91 14.20
CA VAL A 145 15.74 20.10 13.57
C VAL A 145 16.30 18.73 13.22
N VAL A 146 15.57 17.65 13.54
CA VAL A 146 15.94 16.28 13.18
C VAL A 146 14.84 15.70 12.30
N LEU A 147 15.22 15.29 11.08
CA LEU A 147 14.37 14.67 10.10
C LEU A 147 14.87 13.25 9.80
N VAL A 148 14.00 12.25 9.92
CA VAL A 148 14.37 10.85 9.65
C VAL A 148 13.42 10.24 8.62
N ASP A 149 13.97 9.80 7.50
CA ASP A 149 13.23 9.10 6.47
C ASP A 149 13.47 7.59 6.54
N GLU A 150 12.38 6.83 6.32
CA GLU A 150 12.36 5.36 6.31
C GLU A 150 13.05 4.71 7.52
N TYR A 151 12.72 5.20 8.73
CA TYR A 151 13.30 4.72 10.01
C TYR A 151 13.24 3.20 10.19
N ASP A 152 12.23 2.56 9.59
CA ASP A 152 11.91 1.13 9.68
C ASP A 152 12.57 0.27 8.59
N LYS A 153 13.27 0.87 7.63
CA LYS A 153 13.92 0.15 6.52
C LYS A 153 14.88 -0.95 6.99
N PRO A 154 15.77 -0.73 7.99
CA PRO A 154 16.61 -1.79 8.51
C PRO A 154 15.81 -2.96 9.06
N LEU A 155 14.73 -2.68 9.79
CA LEU A 155 13.88 -3.69 10.41
C LEU A 155 13.09 -4.49 9.38
N LEU A 156 12.56 -3.81 8.35
CA LEU A 156 11.86 -4.47 7.24
C LEU A 156 12.75 -5.42 6.45
N GLN A 157 14.03 -5.10 6.29
CA GLN A 157 14.97 -5.97 5.59
C GLN A 157 15.52 -7.12 6.48
N ALA A 158 15.39 -7.01 7.79
CA ALA A 158 15.76 -8.06 8.73
C ALA A 158 14.60 -9.04 9.03
N LEU A 159 13.41 -8.87 8.39
CA LEU A 159 12.30 -9.81 8.55
C LEU A 159 12.73 -11.23 8.16
N GLY A 160 12.32 -12.22 8.95
CA GLY A 160 12.75 -13.62 8.77
C GLY A 160 14.12 -13.94 9.43
N ASN A 161 14.81 -12.94 10.04
CA ASN A 161 16.04 -13.14 10.81
C ASN A 161 15.92 -12.46 12.18
N ASP A 162 15.42 -13.19 13.16
CA ASP A 162 15.11 -12.67 14.50
C ASP A 162 16.35 -12.09 15.23
N VAL A 163 17.51 -12.71 15.03
CA VAL A 163 18.78 -12.24 15.66
C VAL A 163 19.16 -10.87 15.11
N LEU A 164 19.13 -10.71 13.80
CA LEU A 164 19.45 -9.44 13.15
C LEU A 164 18.41 -8.35 13.49
N LEU A 165 17.14 -8.72 13.50
CA LEU A 165 16.04 -7.84 13.84
C LEU A 165 16.18 -7.28 15.27
N ASP A 166 16.56 -8.13 16.24
CA ASP A 166 16.75 -7.73 17.63
C ASP A 166 17.97 -6.81 17.81
N GLU A 167 19.07 -7.08 17.11
CA GLU A 167 20.24 -6.21 17.09
C GLU A 167 19.93 -4.83 16.49
N TYR A 168 19.19 -4.77 15.41
CA TYR A 168 18.76 -3.50 14.82
C TYR A 168 17.82 -2.72 15.73
N ARG A 169 16.88 -3.40 16.40
CA ARG A 169 15.99 -2.77 17.39
C ARG A 169 16.79 -2.12 18.51
N LYS A 170 17.77 -2.83 19.10
CA LYS A 170 18.62 -2.31 20.16
C LYS A 170 19.43 -1.10 19.72
N THR A 171 20.02 -1.17 18.53
CA THR A 171 20.83 -0.08 17.96
C THR A 171 19.99 1.16 17.71
N LEU A 172 18.83 1.02 17.05
CA LEU A 172 17.92 2.14 16.76
C LEU A 172 17.31 2.73 18.04
N LYS A 173 16.93 1.89 19.01
CA LYS A 173 16.42 2.35 20.31
C LYS A 173 17.44 3.23 21.04
N ALA A 174 18.70 2.78 21.11
CA ALA A 174 19.76 3.54 21.72
C ALA A 174 20.06 4.85 20.97
N PHE A 175 20.02 4.83 19.64
CA PHE A 175 20.26 5.99 18.79
C PHE A 175 19.16 7.04 18.94
N TYR A 176 17.90 6.67 18.78
CA TYR A 176 16.77 7.60 18.87
C TYR A 176 16.48 8.03 20.32
N GLY A 177 16.85 7.24 21.32
CA GLY A 177 16.70 7.61 22.74
C GLY A 177 17.38 8.93 23.10
N VAL A 178 18.41 9.33 22.35
CA VAL A 178 19.07 10.64 22.47
C VAL A 178 18.10 11.81 22.31
N LEU A 179 17.10 11.70 21.45
CA LEU A 179 16.14 12.78 21.17
C LEU A 179 15.38 13.22 22.43
N LYS A 180 15.15 12.30 23.39
CA LYS A 180 14.54 12.64 24.67
C LYS A 180 15.45 13.49 25.55
N SER A 181 16.70 13.09 25.67
CA SER A 181 17.67 13.80 26.52
C SER A 181 18.16 15.12 25.92
N ALA A 182 18.07 15.26 24.61
CA ALA A 182 18.45 16.45 23.86
C ALA A 182 17.32 17.48 23.69
N ASP A 183 16.15 17.27 24.28
CA ASP A 183 14.92 18.06 24.09
C ASP A 183 15.16 19.58 24.15
N ARG A 184 15.94 20.07 25.11
CA ARG A 184 16.27 21.51 25.26
C ARG A 184 16.99 22.14 24.06
N TYR A 185 17.58 21.32 23.19
CA TYR A 185 18.29 21.78 21.99
C TYR A 185 17.46 21.61 20.71
N LEU A 186 16.31 20.91 20.77
CA LEU A 186 15.52 20.54 19.62
C LEU A 186 14.36 21.51 19.39
N ARG A 187 14.16 21.88 18.13
CA ARG A 187 13.02 22.67 17.64
C ARG A 187 11.91 21.78 17.11
N PHE A 188 12.29 20.78 16.34
CA PHE A 188 11.36 19.92 15.62
C PHE A 188 12.00 18.57 15.31
N VAL A 189 11.24 17.51 15.48
CA VAL A 189 11.63 16.13 15.18
C VAL A 189 10.52 15.49 14.36
N PHE A 190 10.86 14.99 13.19
CA PHE A 190 9.90 14.33 12.33
C PHE A 190 10.45 13.01 11.79
N LEU A 191 9.81 11.91 12.16
CA LEU A 191 10.20 10.57 11.75
C LEU A 191 9.16 9.99 10.79
N THR A 192 9.59 9.43 9.67
CA THR A 192 8.71 8.75 8.73
C THR A 192 9.14 7.32 8.45
N GLY A 193 8.15 6.49 8.11
CA GLY A 193 8.35 5.11 7.70
C GLY A 193 7.16 4.54 6.95
N VAL A 194 7.26 3.27 6.59
CA VAL A 194 6.15 2.49 6.02
C VAL A 194 5.34 1.84 7.12
N THR A 195 6.02 1.32 8.15
CA THR A 195 5.39 0.51 9.20
C THR A 195 5.50 1.15 10.58
N LYS A 196 4.70 0.64 11.52
CA LYS A 196 4.74 1.00 12.94
C LYS A 196 5.44 -0.05 13.82
N PHE A 197 6.14 -0.99 13.22
CA PHE A 197 6.74 -2.14 13.91
C PHE A 197 7.46 -1.82 15.20
N SER A 198 8.09 -0.72 15.20
CA SER A 198 9.08 -0.39 16.19
C SER A 198 8.61 0.72 17.12
N GLN A 199 7.40 1.24 16.91
CA GLN A 199 6.94 2.32 17.77
C GLN A 199 6.94 1.88 19.23
N VAL A 200 6.49 0.65 19.52
CA VAL A 200 6.49 0.09 20.87
C VAL A 200 7.89 -0.30 21.35
N SER A 201 8.80 -0.73 20.48
CA SER A 201 10.12 -1.24 20.87
C SER A 201 11.27 -0.25 20.69
N VAL A 202 11.26 0.55 19.61
CA VAL A 202 12.34 1.52 19.31
C VAL A 202 12.07 2.88 19.94
N PHE A 203 10.81 3.29 19.99
CA PHE A 203 10.41 4.60 20.52
C PHE A 203 9.75 4.54 21.90
N SER A 204 9.80 3.39 22.59
CA SER A 204 9.20 3.24 23.94
C SER A 204 9.66 4.28 24.95
N ASP A 205 10.84 4.84 24.76
CA ASP A 205 11.42 5.85 25.64
C ASP A 205 11.10 7.29 25.20
N LEU A 206 10.51 7.48 24.00
CA LEU A 206 10.15 8.79 23.43
C LEU A 206 8.66 9.12 23.67
N ASN A 207 8.29 9.37 24.93
CA ASN A 207 6.90 9.62 25.32
C ASN A 207 6.31 10.89 24.69
N GLN A 208 7.15 11.83 24.23
CA GLN A 208 6.74 13.07 23.54
C GLN A 208 6.45 12.90 22.06
N LEU A 209 6.75 11.74 21.46
CA LEU A 209 6.53 11.48 20.05
C LEU A 209 5.04 11.27 19.76
N GLN A 210 4.45 12.17 18.97
CA GLN A 210 3.05 12.13 18.58
C GLN A 210 2.88 11.33 17.28
N ASP A 211 2.23 10.18 17.36
CA ASP A 211 1.87 9.41 16.17
C ASP A 211 0.63 10.01 15.49
N ILE A 212 0.86 10.74 14.40
CA ILE A 212 -0.19 11.40 13.61
C ILE A 212 -0.74 10.54 12.47
N THR A 213 -0.35 9.28 12.39
CA THR A 213 -0.71 8.38 11.27
C THR A 213 -2.22 8.27 11.06
N LEU A 214 -3.01 8.18 12.14
CA LEU A 214 -4.46 8.05 12.09
C LEU A 214 -5.20 9.34 12.49
N TRP A 215 -4.50 10.48 12.62
CA TRP A 215 -5.14 11.73 13.00
C TRP A 215 -5.85 12.37 11.80
N PRO A 216 -7.14 12.74 11.95
CA PRO A 216 -7.92 13.33 10.86
C PRO A 216 -7.32 14.61 10.28
N ASP A 217 -6.72 15.46 11.12
CA ASP A 217 -6.12 16.73 10.71
C ASP A 217 -4.96 16.55 9.72
N TYR A 218 -4.30 15.37 9.72
CA TYR A 218 -3.15 15.04 8.87
C TYR A 218 -3.44 13.91 7.87
N GLY A 219 -4.70 13.52 7.70
CA GLY A 219 -5.10 12.48 6.76
C GLY A 219 -4.72 12.77 5.31
N THR A 220 -4.69 14.06 4.94
CA THR A 220 -4.38 14.54 3.57
C THR A 220 -2.96 15.07 3.42
N LEU A 221 -2.10 14.96 4.45
CA LEU A 221 -0.73 15.52 4.44
C LEU A 221 0.14 14.89 3.33
N CYS A 222 -0.09 13.63 3.01
CA CYS A 222 0.57 12.91 1.93
C CYS A 222 -0.48 12.39 0.95
N GLY A 223 -0.10 12.28 -0.34
CA GLY A 223 -0.99 11.86 -1.41
C GLY A 223 -1.73 13.03 -2.06
N ILE A 224 -2.74 12.74 -2.88
CA ILE A 224 -3.51 13.72 -3.66
C ILE A 224 -4.99 13.49 -3.39
N THR A 225 -5.73 14.52 -2.99
CA THR A 225 -7.20 14.47 -2.90
C THR A 225 -7.84 14.65 -4.27
N LEU A 226 -9.10 14.24 -4.43
CA LEU A 226 -9.84 14.49 -5.68
C LEU A 226 -9.88 15.98 -6.04
N GLN A 227 -10.09 16.86 -5.07
CA GLN A 227 -10.13 18.31 -5.33
C GLN A 227 -8.76 18.80 -5.84
N GLU A 228 -7.66 18.42 -5.19
CA GLU A 228 -6.31 18.77 -5.64
C GLU A 228 -5.98 18.21 -7.02
N LEU A 229 -6.44 17.00 -7.34
CA LEU A 229 -6.30 16.40 -8.67
C LEU A 229 -7.00 17.25 -9.74
N LEU A 230 -8.26 17.63 -9.50
CA LEU A 230 -9.06 18.40 -10.46
C LEU A 230 -8.52 19.82 -10.62
N ASP A 231 -8.11 20.48 -9.53
CA ASP A 231 -7.58 21.84 -9.56
C ASP A 231 -6.22 21.92 -10.26
N THR A 232 -5.39 20.89 -10.09
CA THR A 232 -4.00 20.91 -10.59
C THR A 232 -3.88 20.35 -12.01
N PHE A 233 -4.64 19.30 -12.35
CA PHE A 233 -4.40 18.49 -13.56
C PHE A 233 -5.58 18.47 -14.55
N GLN A 234 -6.52 19.43 -14.46
CA GLN A 234 -7.67 19.48 -15.38
C GLN A 234 -7.27 19.40 -16.87
N PRO A 235 -6.28 20.18 -17.36
CA PRO A 235 -5.85 20.10 -18.77
C PRO A 235 -5.27 18.73 -19.14
N GLU A 236 -4.50 18.14 -18.23
CA GLU A 236 -3.84 16.85 -18.42
C GLU A 236 -4.87 15.70 -18.46
N ILE A 237 -5.92 15.76 -17.63
CA ILE A 237 -7.03 14.80 -17.63
C ILE A 237 -7.83 14.91 -18.95
N LYS A 238 -8.05 16.11 -19.50
CA LYS A 238 -8.68 16.27 -20.82
C LYS A 238 -7.86 15.60 -21.92
N ILE A 239 -6.52 15.70 -21.87
CA ILE A 239 -5.65 15.04 -22.83
C ILE A 239 -5.71 13.51 -22.64
N LEU A 240 -5.70 13.03 -21.39
CA LEU A 240 -5.85 11.60 -21.06
C LEU A 240 -7.18 11.06 -21.63
N ALA A 241 -8.28 11.76 -21.43
CA ALA A 241 -9.60 11.39 -21.94
C ALA A 241 -9.62 11.29 -23.47
N ALA A 242 -9.08 12.29 -24.16
CA ALA A 242 -8.99 12.30 -25.62
C ALA A 242 -8.16 11.13 -26.18
N ASN A 243 -7.01 10.83 -25.55
CA ASN A 243 -6.15 9.70 -25.97
C ASN A 243 -6.83 8.32 -25.79
N ASN A 244 -7.75 8.22 -24.84
CA ASN A 244 -8.48 6.97 -24.57
C ASN A 244 -9.88 6.93 -25.21
N SER A 245 -10.27 7.94 -26.00
CA SER A 245 -11.59 8.04 -26.67
C SER A 245 -12.75 7.96 -25.68
N ILE A 246 -12.62 8.59 -24.51
CA ILE A 246 -13.64 8.65 -23.46
C ILE A 246 -13.93 10.12 -23.09
N SER A 247 -15.05 10.36 -22.38
CA SER A 247 -15.36 11.69 -21.86
C SER A 247 -14.41 12.09 -20.72
N TYR A 248 -14.37 13.39 -20.39
CA TYR A 248 -13.63 13.89 -19.22
C TYR A 248 -14.12 13.23 -17.92
N ASP A 249 -15.44 13.13 -17.74
CA ASP A 249 -16.05 12.56 -16.55
C ASP A 249 -15.74 11.06 -16.43
N ASP A 250 -15.77 10.31 -17.54
CA ASP A 250 -15.35 8.90 -17.57
C ASP A 250 -13.87 8.74 -17.21
N ALA A 251 -13.01 9.66 -17.66
CA ALA A 251 -11.59 9.64 -17.31
C ALA A 251 -11.38 9.87 -15.80
N VAL A 252 -12.08 10.85 -15.21
CA VAL A 252 -12.06 11.10 -13.77
C VAL A 252 -12.58 9.90 -13.00
N GLN A 253 -13.72 9.33 -13.37
CA GLN A 253 -14.28 8.14 -12.74
C GLN A 253 -13.32 6.95 -12.82
N ARG A 254 -12.67 6.74 -13.97
CA ARG A 254 -11.71 5.66 -14.17
C ARG A 254 -10.44 5.88 -13.33
N MET A 255 -9.93 7.11 -13.24
CA MET A 255 -8.83 7.46 -12.34
C MET A 255 -9.20 7.20 -10.88
N THR A 256 -10.39 7.61 -10.46
CA THR A 256 -10.89 7.38 -9.09
C THR A 256 -10.97 5.89 -8.78
N ARG A 257 -11.57 5.10 -9.66
CA ARG A 257 -11.70 3.65 -9.46
C ARG A 257 -10.34 2.94 -9.38
N LEU A 258 -9.36 3.38 -10.19
CA LEU A 258 -8.05 2.71 -10.27
C LEU A 258 -7.05 3.20 -9.23
N TYR A 259 -7.04 4.49 -8.85
CA TYR A 259 -5.90 5.08 -8.12
C TYR A 259 -6.27 5.82 -6.83
N ASP A 260 -7.57 6.06 -6.57
CA ASP A 260 -8.08 6.66 -5.34
C ASP A 260 -8.35 5.60 -4.26
N GLY A 261 -8.99 6.02 -3.18
CA GLY A 261 -9.62 5.15 -2.19
C GLY A 261 -8.73 4.76 -1.02
N TYR A 262 -7.53 5.31 -0.88
CA TYR A 262 -6.79 5.22 0.38
C TYR A 262 -7.43 6.11 1.43
N HIS A 263 -7.69 5.54 2.61
CA HIS A 263 -8.20 6.26 3.78
C HIS A 263 -7.24 6.04 4.94
N PHE A 264 -6.66 7.12 5.44
CA PHE A 264 -5.65 7.07 6.50
C PHE A 264 -6.22 7.32 7.91
N CYS A 265 -7.48 7.69 8.01
CA CYS A 265 -8.19 7.82 9.27
C CYS A 265 -9.69 7.58 9.08
N ILE A 266 -10.41 7.48 10.19
CA ILE A 266 -11.86 7.29 10.19
C ILE A 266 -12.53 8.51 9.52
N ASN A 267 -13.50 8.26 8.64
CA ASN A 267 -14.26 9.27 7.91
C ASN A 267 -13.41 10.23 7.06
N SER A 268 -12.21 9.81 6.64
CA SER A 268 -11.37 10.63 5.75
C SER A 268 -11.88 10.59 4.31
N VAL A 269 -11.53 11.63 3.55
CA VAL A 269 -11.68 11.60 2.10
C VAL A 269 -10.75 10.57 1.47
N GLY A 270 -11.10 10.06 0.28
CA GLY A 270 -10.22 9.19 -0.50
C GLY A 270 -8.97 9.95 -0.95
N ILE A 271 -7.84 9.24 -0.95
CA ILE A 271 -6.53 9.77 -1.33
C ILE A 271 -5.99 8.96 -2.48
N PHE A 272 -5.67 9.63 -3.60
CA PHE A 272 -4.98 9.05 -4.73
C PHE A 272 -3.51 8.78 -4.41
N ASN A 273 -3.01 7.68 -4.95
CA ASN A 273 -1.57 7.43 -4.96
C ASN A 273 -0.87 8.39 -5.97
N PRO A 274 0.05 9.26 -5.54
CA PRO A 274 0.70 10.23 -6.43
C PRO A 274 1.49 9.57 -7.57
N PHE A 275 2.13 8.43 -7.30
CA PHE A 275 2.94 7.74 -8.30
C PHE A 275 2.10 7.25 -9.47
N SER A 276 0.95 6.62 -9.19
CA SER A 276 0.03 6.14 -10.23
C SER A 276 -0.59 7.30 -11.01
N VAL A 277 -1.04 8.36 -10.32
CA VAL A 277 -1.58 9.58 -10.95
C VAL A 277 -0.57 10.22 -11.90
N LEU A 278 0.66 10.45 -11.46
CA LEU A 278 1.68 11.09 -12.29
C LEU A 278 2.05 10.23 -13.51
N ASN A 279 2.10 8.90 -13.36
CA ASN A 279 2.41 7.99 -14.44
C ASN A 279 1.28 7.91 -15.48
N VAL A 280 0.01 7.77 -15.07
CA VAL A 280 -1.11 7.75 -16.02
C VAL A 280 -1.25 9.06 -16.78
N LEU A 281 -1.02 10.20 -16.13
CA LEU A 281 -1.05 11.51 -16.78
C LEU A 281 0.13 11.71 -17.76
N LYS A 282 1.30 11.13 -17.47
CA LYS A 282 2.48 11.18 -18.35
C LYS A 282 2.34 10.23 -19.54
N SER A 283 2.02 8.96 -19.29
CA SER A 283 1.92 7.91 -20.32
C SER A 283 0.69 8.03 -21.20
N LYS A 284 -0.39 8.64 -20.68
CA LYS A 284 -1.74 8.70 -21.28
C LYS A 284 -2.42 7.32 -21.38
N VAL A 285 -1.95 6.33 -20.61
CA VAL A 285 -2.47 4.96 -20.59
C VAL A 285 -2.89 4.61 -19.17
N PHE A 286 -4.07 4.01 -19.00
CA PHE A 286 -4.49 3.44 -17.72
C PHE A 286 -3.85 2.07 -17.53
N ASP A 287 -3.01 1.94 -16.50
CA ASP A 287 -2.25 0.72 -16.18
C ASP A 287 -1.99 0.62 -14.66
N ASN A 288 -1.40 -0.48 -14.21
CA ASN A 288 -1.04 -0.75 -12.81
C ASN A 288 0.38 -0.25 -12.53
N TYR A 289 0.53 1.01 -12.15
CA TYR A 289 1.85 1.64 -11.97
C TYR A 289 2.47 1.40 -10.60
N TRP A 290 1.68 1.52 -9.53
CA TRP A 290 2.19 1.39 -8.16
C TRP A 290 2.67 -0.02 -7.87
N PHE A 291 1.90 -1.00 -8.30
CA PHE A 291 2.17 -2.41 -8.06
C PHE A 291 3.49 -2.88 -8.71
N GLN A 292 3.84 -2.32 -9.88
CA GLN A 292 5.09 -2.64 -10.59
C GLN A 292 6.35 -2.18 -9.84
N THR A 293 6.26 -1.31 -8.83
CA THR A 293 7.43 -0.71 -8.16
C THR A 293 8.06 -1.55 -7.05
N GLY A 294 7.58 -2.73 -6.82
CA GLY A 294 8.14 -3.68 -5.85
C GLY A 294 7.09 -4.34 -4.99
N THR A 295 6.75 -5.55 -5.36
CA THR A 295 5.90 -6.42 -4.57
C THR A 295 6.79 -7.16 -3.59
N PRO A 296 6.49 -7.10 -2.28
CA PRO A 296 7.31 -7.80 -1.31
C PRO A 296 7.01 -9.31 -1.36
N THR A 297 7.95 -10.09 -1.91
CA THR A 297 7.88 -11.56 -1.96
C THR A 297 7.64 -12.17 -0.58
N PHE A 298 8.21 -11.56 0.46
CA PHE A 298 8.02 -11.99 1.84
C PHE A 298 6.56 -11.96 2.33
N LEU A 299 5.68 -11.11 1.74
CA LEU A 299 4.24 -11.14 2.09
C LEU A 299 3.57 -12.43 1.63
N VAL A 300 3.97 -12.96 0.48
CA VAL A 300 3.43 -14.23 -0.02
C VAL A 300 3.97 -15.40 0.79
N GLU A 301 5.27 -15.40 1.07
CA GLU A 301 5.89 -16.39 1.94
C GLU A 301 5.17 -16.43 3.29
N MET A 302 4.91 -15.26 3.90
CA MET A 302 4.15 -15.15 5.15
C MET A 302 2.70 -15.66 5.01
N LEU A 303 2.00 -15.35 3.91
CA LEU A 303 0.63 -15.83 3.68
C LEU A 303 0.58 -17.36 3.53
N GLN A 304 1.61 -17.95 2.90
CA GLN A 304 1.75 -19.41 2.76
C GLN A 304 2.11 -20.06 4.10
N GLU A 305 3.10 -19.55 4.82
CA GLU A 305 3.55 -20.08 6.12
C GLU A 305 2.45 -20.03 7.19
N THR A 306 1.61 -19.00 7.16
CA THR A 306 0.48 -18.84 8.11
C THR A 306 -0.79 -19.55 7.64
N GLU A 307 -0.78 -20.21 6.47
CA GLU A 307 -1.97 -20.80 5.86
C GLU A 307 -3.19 -19.84 5.86
N TYR A 308 -2.93 -18.55 5.61
CA TYR A 308 -3.96 -17.52 5.71
C TYR A 308 -5.07 -17.72 4.67
N ASP A 309 -6.33 -17.56 5.07
CA ASP A 309 -7.47 -17.68 4.15
C ASP A 309 -7.59 -16.43 3.27
N LEU A 310 -7.07 -16.52 2.04
CA LEU A 310 -7.11 -15.42 1.07
C LEU A 310 -8.52 -14.91 0.75
N ARG A 311 -9.56 -15.74 0.93
CA ARG A 311 -10.95 -15.32 0.69
C ARG A 311 -11.35 -14.22 1.67
N THR A 312 -10.95 -14.35 2.94
CA THR A 312 -11.17 -13.32 3.95
C THR A 312 -10.48 -12.01 3.59
N LEU A 313 -9.22 -12.09 3.12
CA LEU A 313 -8.45 -10.92 2.69
C LEU A 313 -9.13 -10.16 1.54
N LEU A 314 -9.70 -10.90 0.57
CA LEU A 314 -10.28 -10.31 -0.64
C LEU A 314 -11.71 -9.76 -0.42
N ASP A 315 -12.43 -10.24 0.59
CA ASP A 315 -13.79 -9.78 0.92
C ASP A 315 -13.82 -8.65 1.94
N GLY A 316 -12.73 -8.45 2.68
CA GLY A 316 -12.58 -7.43 3.72
C GLY A 316 -12.41 -8.04 5.12
N ILE A 317 -11.61 -7.38 5.94
CA ILE A 317 -11.17 -7.88 7.25
C ILE A 317 -11.62 -6.93 8.33
N GLU A 318 -12.29 -7.47 9.34
CA GLU A 318 -12.49 -6.75 10.59
C GLU A 318 -11.23 -6.86 11.46
N ALA A 319 -10.74 -5.72 11.92
CA ALA A 319 -9.50 -5.60 12.65
C ALA A 319 -9.68 -4.74 13.91
N PRO A 320 -9.34 -5.23 15.11
CA PRO A 320 -9.43 -4.44 16.32
C PRO A 320 -8.42 -3.28 16.30
N SER A 321 -8.74 -2.19 17.00
CA SER A 321 -7.88 -0.99 17.09
C SER A 321 -6.48 -1.30 17.63
N SER A 322 -6.34 -2.29 18.51
CA SER A 322 -5.03 -2.75 19.03
C SER A 322 -4.09 -3.24 17.94
N MET A 323 -4.60 -3.79 16.84
CA MET A 323 -3.81 -4.26 15.71
C MET A 323 -2.96 -3.15 15.07
N PHE A 324 -3.37 -1.90 15.19
CA PHE A 324 -2.63 -0.75 14.65
C PHE A 324 -1.53 -0.23 15.59
N SER A 325 -1.58 -0.60 16.88
CA SER A 325 -0.66 -0.09 17.91
C SER A 325 0.31 -1.16 18.45
N GLU A 326 -0.07 -2.44 18.39
CA GLU A 326 0.63 -3.52 19.10
C GLU A 326 1.35 -4.51 18.19
N TYR A 327 1.53 -4.18 16.90
CA TYR A 327 2.10 -5.13 15.96
C TYR A 327 3.51 -5.60 16.35
N ARG A 328 3.62 -6.90 16.61
CA ARG A 328 4.88 -7.63 16.69
C ARG A 328 5.07 -8.45 15.43
N VAL A 329 6.28 -8.40 14.86
CA VAL A 329 6.65 -9.14 13.65
C VAL A 329 6.57 -10.67 13.83
N ASP A 330 6.64 -11.14 15.07
CA ASP A 330 6.56 -12.52 15.51
C ASP A 330 5.12 -13.05 15.62
N SER A 331 4.12 -12.23 15.31
CA SER A 331 2.73 -12.70 15.25
C SER A 331 2.47 -13.42 13.94
N ASN A 332 1.81 -14.59 14.01
CA ASN A 332 1.33 -15.34 12.85
C ASN A 332 0.20 -14.62 12.09
N ASN A 333 0.09 -13.28 12.23
CA ASN A 333 -0.93 -12.48 11.59
C ASN A 333 -0.31 -11.55 10.54
N PRO A 334 -0.50 -11.80 9.24
CA PRO A 334 0.07 -10.98 8.17
C PRO A 334 -0.64 -9.63 7.96
N ILE A 335 -1.86 -9.47 8.49
CA ILE A 335 -2.75 -8.35 8.17
C ILE A 335 -2.17 -6.98 8.51
N PRO A 336 -1.55 -6.75 9.69
CA PRO A 336 -0.97 -5.46 10.01
C PRO A 336 0.09 -5.02 9.00
N LEU A 337 0.91 -5.96 8.53
CA LEU A 337 1.95 -5.67 7.55
C LEU A 337 1.38 -5.41 6.16
N ILE A 338 0.36 -6.18 5.74
CA ILE A 338 -0.35 -5.97 4.48
C ILE A 338 -1.01 -4.58 4.47
N TYR A 339 -1.65 -4.18 5.58
CA TYR A 339 -2.25 -2.84 5.73
C TYR A 339 -1.18 -1.73 5.68
N GLN A 340 -0.14 -1.82 6.50
CA GLN A 340 0.89 -0.79 6.59
C GLN A 340 1.70 -0.65 5.30
N SER A 341 1.87 -1.75 4.56
CA SER A 341 2.51 -1.74 3.23
C SER A 341 1.63 -1.08 2.15
N GLY A 342 0.35 -0.82 2.44
CA GLY A 342 -0.57 -0.10 1.55
C GLY A 342 -1.41 -0.98 0.63
N TYR A 343 -1.47 -2.29 0.88
CA TYR A 343 -2.38 -3.17 0.15
C TYR A 343 -3.81 -3.12 0.68
N LEU A 344 -3.98 -2.78 1.96
CA LEU A 344 -5.28 -2.54 2.57
C LEU A 344 -5.39 -1.10 3.04
N THR A 345 -6.61 -0.64 3.20
CA THR A 345 -6.94 0.68 3.74
C THR A 345 -8.17 0.59 4.64
N ILE A 346 -8.38 1.61 5.49
CA ILE A 346 -9.57 1.72 6.33
C ILE A 346 -10.76 2.07 5.44
N LYS A 347 -11.80 1.22 5.40
CA LYS A 347 -13.05 1.51 4.67
C LYS A 347 -14.17 1.95 5.59
N ASP A 348 -14.21 1.39 6.81
CA ASP A 348 -15.24 1.71 7.80
C ASP A 348 -14.70 1.48 9.22
N PHE A 349 -15.44 1.94 10.21
CA PHE A 349 -15.13 1.77 11.61
C PHE A 349 -16.40 1.55 12.43
N ASP A 350 -16.51 0.37 13.03
CA ASP A 350 -17.56 0.06 13.99
C ASP A 350 -17.25 0.71 15.34
N ARG A 351 -18.05 1.71 15.70
CA ARG A 351 -17.86 2.46 16.96
C ARG A 351 -18.30 1.68 18.19
N GLU A 352 -19.19 0.72 18.04
CA GLU A 352 -19.70 -0.08 19.15
C GLU A 352 -18.64 -1.10 19.60
N PHE A 353 -18.02 -1.79 18.63
CA PHE A 353 -17.04 -2.84 18.93
C PHE A 353 -15.58 -2.36 18.79
N GLY A 354 -15.34 -1.15 18.30
CA GLY A 354 -14.01 -0.60 18.11
C GLY A 354 -13.19 -1.28 17.00
N ASN A 355 -13.86 -1.86 16.00
CA ASN A 355 -13.26 -2.60 14.91
C ASN A 355 -13.19 -1.75 13.63
N TYR A 356 -12.06 -1.81 12.94
CA TYR A 356 -11.90 -1.26 11.59
C TYR A 356 -12.27 -2.31 10.56
N LEU A 357 -12.95 -1.90 9.49
CA LEU A 357 -13.09 -2.69 8.27
C LEU A 357 -11.96 -2.32 7.32
N LEU A 358 -11.10 -3.29 7.01
CA LEU A 358 -9.99 -3.13 6.07
C LEU A 358 -10.34 -3.79 4.74
N GLN A 359 -10.09 -3.08 3.62
CA GLN A 359 -10.26 -3.60 2.27
C GLN A 359 -9.16 -3.05 1.35
N PHE A 360 -9.06 -3.59 0.13
CA PHE A 360 -8.21 -2.99 -0.90
C PHE A 360 -8.66 -1.56 -1.18
N PRO A 361 -7.71 -0.60 -1.36
CA PRO A 361 -8.06 0.79 -1.61
C PRO A 361 -8.80 0.96 -2.95
N ASN A 362 -8.33 0.28 -4.00
CA ASN A 362 -8.78 0.47 -5.37
C ASN A 362 -8.49 -0.77 -6.25
N ASP A 363 -8.91 -0.68 -7.50
CA ASP A 363 -8.76 -1.76 -8.47
C ASP A 363 -7.29 -2.03 -8.86
N GLU A 364 -6.43 -1.01 -8.94
CA GLU A 364 -4.99 -1.19 -9.22
C GLU A 364 -4.36 -2.15 -8.19
N VAL A 365 -4.57 -1.85 -6.91
CA VAL A 365 -3.97 -2.62 -5.81
C VAL A 365 -4.62 -3.99 -5.71
N ARG A 366 -5.95 -4.05 -5.80
CA ARG A 366 -6.71 -5.30 -5.71
C ARG A 366 -6.29 -6.31 -6.77
N TYR A 367 -6.38 -5.92 -8.04
CA TYR A 367 -6.06 -6.83 -9.13
C TYR A 367 -4.56 -7.08 -9.28
N GLY A 368 -3.73 -6.08 -8.98
CA GLY A 368 -2.29 -6.25 -8.91
C GLY A 368 -1.90 -7.30 -7.87
N PHE A 369 -2.48 -7.23 -6.66
CA PHE A 369 -2.20 -8.19 -5.59
C PHE A 369 -2.69 -9.61 -5.95
N ILE A 370 -3.90 -9.74 -6.49
CA ILE A 370 -4.43 -11.04 -6.91
C ILE A 370 -3.56 -11.64 -8.03
N ASN A 371 -3.21 -10.86 -9.06
CA ASN A 371 -2.33 -11.30 -10.14
C ASN A 371 -0.96 -11.76 -9.62
N PHE A 372 -0.43 -11.06 -8.62
CA PHE A 372 0.85 -11.44 -8.01
C PHE A 372 0.77 -12.78 -7.25
N LEU A 373 -0.37 -13.09 -6.63
CA LEU A 373 -0.56 -14.34 -5.90
C LEU A 373 -0.67 -15.58 -6.82
N VAL A 374 -1.18 -15.41 -8.04
CA VAL A 374 -1.49 -16.55 -8.94
C VAL A 374 -0.31 -17.52 -9.12
N PRO A 375 0.93 -17.10 -9.45
CA PRO A 375 2.04 -18.04 -9.63
C PRO A 375 2.35 -18.90 -8.42
N PHE A 376 2.14 -18.36 -7.23
CA PHE A 376 2.43 -19.05 -5.96
C PHE A 376 1.39 -20.11 -5.60
N TYR A 377 0.18 -19.98 -6.15
CA TYR A 377 -0.92 -20.92 -5.92
C TYR A 377 -1.21 -21.84 -7.13
N THR A 378 -0.74 -21.46 -8.32
CA THR A 378 -1.05 -22.19 -9.56
C THR A 378 0.19 -22.68 -10.31
N GLY A 379 1.37 -22.13 -10.05
CA GLY A 379 2.58 -22.40 -10.85
C GLY A 379 2.58 -21.78 -12.25
N VAL A 380 1.48 -21.14 -12.66
CA VAL A 380 1.36 -20.47 -13.97
C VAL A 380 2.21 -19.21 -14.00
N ARG A 381 3.01 -19.02 -15.05
CA ARG A 381 3.87 -17.83 -15.18
C ARG A 381 3.06 -16.57 -15.34
N ASN A 382 3.55 -15.46 -14.78
CA ASN A 382 2.91 -14.14 -14.91
C ASN A 382 2.61 -13.72 -16.36
N SER A 383 3.45 -14.12 -17.31
CA SER A 383 3.26 -13.84 -18.74
C SER A 383 2.00 -14.46 -19.34
N ASP A 384 1.54 -15.57 -18.79
CA ASP A 384 0.49 -16.39 -19.40
C ASP A 384 -0.88 -16.15 -18.75
N GLN A 385 -0.91 -15.57 -17.55
CA GLN A 385 -2.12 -15.30 -16.77
C GLN A 385 -3.12 -14.37 -17.49
N GLY A 386 -2.63 -13.24 -18.01
CA GLY A 386 -3.47 -12.28 -18.72
C GLY A 386 -4.15 -12.89 -19.93
N PHE A 387 -3.49 -13.84 -20.59
CA PHE A 387 -4.04 -14.58 -21.70
C PHE A 387 -5.20 -15.49 -21.25
N TYR A 388 -5.02 -16.26 -20.17
CA TYR A 388 -6.07 -17.15 -19.66
C TYR A 388 -7.29 -16.39 -19.18
N ILE A 389 -7.13 -15.35 -18.36
CA ILE A 389 -8.26 -14.56 -17.84
C ILE A 389 -9.01 -13.85 -18.97
N GLY A 390 -8.30 -13.27 -19.94
CA GLY A 390 -8.91 -12.64 -21.11
C GLY A 390 -9.75 -13.62 -21.93
N LYS A 391 -9.25 -14.85 -22.11
CA LYS A 391 -9.97 -15.92 -22.82
C LYS A 391 -11.21 -16.38 -22.07
N PHE A 392 -11.11 -16.64 -20.76
CA PHE A 392 -12.25 -16.98 -19.91
C PHE A 392 -13.39 -15.98 -20.04
N VAL A 393 -13.07 -14.68 -19.99
CA VAL A 393 -14.07 -13.62 -20.13
C VAL A 393 -14.66 -13.58 -21.54
N GLN A 394 -13.85 -13.75 -22.59
CA GLN A 394 -14.34 -13.76 -23.98
C GLN A 394 -15.29 -14.94 -24.23
N GLU A 395 -14.94 -16.12 -23.77
CA GLU A 395 -15.75 -17.34 -23.91
C GLU A 395 -17.11 -17.19 -23.20
N LEU A 396 -17.14 -16.72 -21.96
CA LEU A 396 -18.40 -16.47 -21.26
C LEU A 396 -19.22 -15.32 -21.87
N ARG A 397 -18.58 -14.28 -22.43
CA ARG A 397 -19.31 -13.21 -23.16
C ARG A 397 -19.95 -13.70 -24.46
N SER A 398 -19.36 -14.69 -25.11
CA SER A 398 -19.90 -15.30 -26.33
C SER A 398 -20.97 -16.38 -26.07
N GLY A 399 -21.17 -16.81 -24.83
CA GLY A 399 -22.08 -17.90 -24.48
C GLY A 399 -21.42 -19.29 -24.52
N ASP A 400 -20.10 -19.36 -24.76
CA ASP A 400 -19.37 -20.60 -24.91
C ASP A 400 -18.79 -21.07 -23.54
N TYR A 401 -19.67 -21.53 -22.67
CA TYR A 401 -19.30 -22.05 -21.36
C TYR A 401 -18.52 -23.38 -21.44
N ASP A 402 -18.71 -24.15 -22.52
CA ASP A 402 -17.97 -25.41 -22.74
C ASP A 402 -16.49 -25.12 -23.04
N ALA A 403 -16.21 -24.13 -23.91
CA ALA A 403 -14.84 -23.68 -24.16
C ALA A 403 -14.20 -23.12 -22.87
N PHE A 404 -14.95 -22.33 -22.10
CA PHE A 404 -14.49 -21.79 -20.80
C PHE A 404 -14.10 -22.93 -19.84
N LEU A 405 -14.99 -23.90 -19.63
CA LEU A 405 -14.72 -25.00 -18.69
C LEU A 405 -13.61 -25.95 -19.18
N THR A 406 -13.53 -26.19 -20.48
CA THR A 406 -12.42 -26.94 -21.10
C THR A 406 -11.08 -26.23 -20.88
N ARG A 407 -11.05 -24.90 -21.05
CA ARG A 407 -9.84 -24.09 -20.81
C ARG A 407 -9.49 -24.02 -19.32
N LEU A 408 -10.50 -23.91 -18.46
CA LEU A 408 -10.30 -23.95 -17.02
C LEU A 408 -9.76 -25.31 -16.56
N GLN A 409 -10.22 -26.41 -17.17
CA GLN A 409 -9.68 -27.75 -16.97
C GLN A 409 -8.20 -27.84 -17.42
N ALA A 410 -7.86 -27.26 -18.58
CA ALA A 410 -6.48 -27.18 -19.04
C ALA A 410 -5.60 -26.34 -18.10
N PHE A 411 -6.14 -25.22 -17.61
CA PHE A 411 -5.46 -24.37 -16.63
C PHE A 411 -5.12 -25.12 -15.34
N PHE A 412 -6.03 -25.97 -14.82
CA PHE A 412 -5.73 -26.82 -13.66
C PHE A 412 -4.74 -27.93 -13.96
N ALA A 413 -4.66 -28.40 -15.21
CA ALA A 413 -3.71 -29.43 -15.61
C ALA A 413 -2.25 -28.93 -15.68
N ASP A 414 -2.06 -27.62 -15.86
CA ASP A 414 -0.73 -26.99 -15.91
C ASP A 414 -0.10 -26.78 -14.51
N PHE A 415 -0.79 -27.14 -13.43
CA PHE A 415 -0.26 -26.96 -12.07
C PHE A 415 0.89 -27.93 -11.80
N THR A 416 2.01 -27.40 -11.32
CA THR A 416 3.18 -28.21 -10.97
C THR A 416 2.92 -29.08 -9.75
N TYR A 417 3.43 -30.30 -9.76
CA TYR A 417 3.25 -31.31 -8.69
C TYR A 417 3.75 -30.85 -7.31
N GLU A 418 4.72 -29.93 -7.29
CA GLU A 418 5.40 -29.44 -6.08
C GLU A 418 4.55 -28.44 -5.26
N LEU A 419 3.63 -27.73 -5.91
CA LEU A 419 2.71 -26.76 -5.27
C LEU A 419 1.41 -27.43 -4.78
N ASN A 420 1.27 -28.73 -4.96
CA ASN A 420 0.03 -29.47 -4.73
C ASN A 420 -0.09 -29.96 -3.29
N GLU A 421 -0.38 -29.09 -2.36
CA GLU A 421 -1.09 -29.51 -1.16
C GLU A 421 -2.48 -29.97 -1.58
N GLN A 422 -2.73 -31.30 -1.47
CA GLN A 422 -3.91 -32.02 -2.01
C GLN A 422 -5.20 -31.72 -1.24
N THR A 423 -5.40 -30.48 -0.80
CA THR A 423 -6.54 -30.09 0.03
C THR A 423 -7.63 -29.47 -0.81
N GLU A 424 -8.88 -29.78 -0.47
CA GLU A 424 -10.07 -29.09 -0.98
C GLU A 424 -9.92 -27.56 -0.94
N ARG A 425 -9.31 -27.06 0.14
CA ARG A 425 -9.03 -25.65 0.37
C ARG A 425 -8.16 -25.03 -0.73
N HIS A 426 -7.15 -25.72 -1.23
CA HIS A 426 -6.27 -25.21 -2.29
C HIS A 426 -7.06 -24.96 -3.58
N TYR A 427 -7.89 -25.92 -4.03
CA TYR A 427 -8.70 -25.75 -5.24
C TYR A 427 -9.74 -24.64 -5.11
N GLN A 428 -10.38 -24.53 -3.94
CA GLN A 428 -11.31 -23.44 -3.65
C GLN A 428 -10.62 -22.07 -3.74
N VAL A 429 -9.40 -21.94 -3.24
CA VAL A 429 -8.61 -20.70 -3.32
C VAL A 429 -8.28 -20.37 -4.76
N VAL A 430 -7.86 -21.33 -5.57
CA VAL A 430 -7.54 -21.11 -6.98
C VAL A 430 -8.77 -20.70 -7.79
N PHE A 431 -9.90 -21.38 -7.63
CA PHE A 431 -11.17 -20.97 -8.23
C PHE A 431 -11.52 -19.54 -7.84
N TYR A 432 -11.44 -19.25 -6.54
CA TYR A 432 -11.72 -17.93 -6.01
C TYR A 432 -10.85 -16.85 -6.66
N ILE A 433 -9.54 -17.07 -6.78
CA ILE A 433 -8.58 -16.17 -7.42
C ILE A 433 -8.95 -15.94 -8.89
N VAL A 434 -9.20 -17.00 -9.66
CA VAL A 434 -9.55 -16.91 -11.09
C VAL A 434 -10.81 -16.08 -11.30
N PHE A 435 -11.88 -16.38 -10.56
CA PHE A 435 -13.14 -15.64 -10.71
C PHE A 435 -13.02 -14.18 -10.23
N LYS A 436 -12.25 -13.92 -9.18
CA LYS A 436 -11.97 -12.54 -8.76
C LYS A 436 -11.19 -11.75 -9.82
N LEU A 437 -10.22 -12.37 -10.50
CA LEU A 437 -9.52 -11.74 -11.63
C LEU A 437 -10.42 -11.48 -12.82
N MET A 438 -11.36 -12.40 -13.13
CA MET A 438 -12.37 -12.15 -14.14
C MET A 438 -13.23 -10.93 -13.81
N GLY A 439 -13.42 -10.60 -12.53
CA GLY A 439 -14.12 -9.41 -12.07
C GLY A 439 -13.53 -8.09 -12.55
N GLN A 440 -12.28 -8.06 -13.03
CA GLN A 440 -11.68 -6.88 -13.67
C GLN A 440 -12.37 -6.53 -15.01
N PHE A 441 -12.91 -7.52 -15.71
CA PHE A 441 -13.43 -7.39 -17.06
C PHE A 441 -14.94 -7.63 -17.15
N THR A 442 -15.54 -8.23 -16.14
CA THR A 442 -16.97 -8.58 -16.09
C THR A 442 -17.42 -8.55 -14.61
N ASP A 443 -18.74 -8.50 -14.38
CA ASP A 443 -19.27 -8.56 -13.02
C ASP A 443 -19.24 -10.03 -12.54
N ALA A 444 -18.18 -10.41 -11.84
CA ALA A 444 -17.99 -11.74 -11.30
C ALA A 444 -17.99 -11.70 -9.76
N GLU A 445 -18.98 -12.31 -9.15
CA GLU A 445 -19.11 -12.48 -7.71
C GLU A 445 -18.74 -13.91 -7.33
N VAL A 446 -17.81 -14.08 -6.39
CA VAL A 446 -17.49 -15.36 -5.76
C VAL A 446 -17.82 -15.25 -4.28
N ARG A 447 -18.49 -16.24 -3.72
CA ARG A 447 -18.95 -16.20 -2.35
C ARG A 447 -18.51 -17.45 -1.58
N SER A 448 -18.09 -17.25 -0.36
CA SER A 448 -17.61 -18.32 0.53
C SER A 448 -18.63 -18.72 1.60
N ALA A 449 -19.84 -18.12 1.64
CA ALA A 449 -20.81 -18.33 2.69
C ALA A 449 -21.88 -19.38 2.33
N ARG A 450 -22.26 -20.24 3.29
CA ARG A 450 -23.33 -21.21 3.15
C ARG A 450 -24.66 -20.53 2.74
N GLY A 451 -25.30 -21.06 1.70
CA GLY A 451 -26.63 -20.63 1.25
C GLY A 451 -26.64 -19.69 0.05
N ARG A 452 -25.55 -19.61 -0.71
CA ARG A 452 -25.43 -18.88 -1.98
C ARG A 452 -24.59 -19.68 -2.97
N ALA A 453 -24.76 -19.43 -4.28
CA ALA A 453 -23.94 -20.06 -5.32
C ALA A 453 -22.45 -19.75 -5.10
N ASP A 454 -21.58 -20.68 -5.44
CA ASP A 454 -20.13 -20.54 -5.29
C ASP A 454 -19.56 -19.43 -6.15
N ALA A 455 -20.07 -19.28 -7.39
CA ALA A 455 -19.71 -18.15 -8.24
C ALA A 455 -20.88 -17.72 -9.13
N VAL A 456 -20.96 -16.40 -9.39
CA VAL A 456 -21.89 -15.83 -10.35
C VAL A 456 -21.13 -14.89 -11.28
N VAL A 457 -21.23 -15.10 -12.60
CA VAL A 457 -20.60 -14.24 -13.62
C VAL A 457 -21.68 -13.60 -14.48
N LYS A 458 -21.74 -12.27 -14.50
CA LYS A 458 -22.70 -11.50 -15.28
C LYS A 458 -21.97 -10.84 -16.46
N THR A 459 -22.34 -11.23 -17.66
CA THR A 459 -21.88 -10.62 -18.91
C THR A 459 -22.99 -9.72 -19.49
N PRO A 460 -22.76 -8.98 -20.56
CA PRO A 460 -23.82 -8.19 -21.20
C PRO A 460 -25.05 -8.99 -21.64
N LYS A 461 -24.91 -10.28 -21.97
CA LYS A 461 -25.98 -11.13 -22.49
C LYS A 461 -26.39 -12.28 -21.57
N TYR A 462 -25.47 -12.75 -20.72
CA TYR A 462 -25.62 -13.97 -19.94
C TYR A 462 -25.36 -13.73 -18.45
N ILE A 463 -26.03 -14.52 -17.61
CA ILE A 463 -25.71 -14.67 -16.19
C ILE A 463 -25.43 -16.15 -15.93
N TYR A 464 -24.21 -16.45 -15.53
CA TYR A 464 -23.80 -17.81 -15.20
C TYR A 464 -23.80 -17.99 -13.70
N VAL A 465 -24.45 -19.06 -13.21
CA VAL A 465 -24.48 -19.44 -11.79
C VAL A 465 -23.77 -20.78 -11.64
N PHE A 466 -22.61 -20.77 -11.00
CA PHE A 466 -21.77 -21.96 -10.82
C PHE A 466 -21.92 -22.53 -9.41
N GLU A 467 -21.96 -23.84 -9.33
CA GLU A 467 -21.81 -24.60 -8.08
C GLU A 467 -20.77 -25.71 -8.30
N PHE A 468 -19.79 -25.81 -7.41
CA PHE A 468 -18.66 -26.74 -7.50
C PHE A 468 -18.80 -27.85 -6.47
N LYS A 469 -18.55 -29.09 -6.86
CA LYS A 469 -18.55 -30.27 -5.97
C LYS A 469 -17.21 -30.99 -6.06
N LEU A 470 -16.55 -31.18 -4.91
CA LEU A 470 -15.29 -31.88 -4.80
C LEU A 470 -15.48 -33.37 -4.46
N HIS A 471 -16.52 -33.71 -3.69
CA HIS A 471 -16.81 -35.06 -3.23
C HIS A 471 -18.21 -35.53 -3.64
N ASP A 472 -18.85 -34.83 -4.58
CA ASP A 472 -20.19 -35.12 -5.07
C ASP A 472 -20.25 -34.84 -6.57
N THR A 473 -21.39 -35.11 -7.22
CA THR A 473 -21.54 -35.08 -8.68
C THR A 473 -21.99 -33.72 -9.22
N ALA A 474 -21.81 -33.51 -10.53
CA ALA A 474 -22.33 -32.34 -11.24
C ALA A 474 -23.86 -32.25 -11.17
N GLU A 475 -24.57 -33.40 -11.12
CA GLU A 475 -26.02 -33.47 -10.89
C GLU A 475 -26.42 -32.94 -9.51
N ALA A 476 -25.64 -33.28 -8.47
CA ALA A 476 -25.85 -32.78 -7.11
C ALA A 476 -25.62 -31.28 -7.02
N ALA A 477 -24.66 -30.74 -7.78
CA ALA A 477 -24.44 -29.31 -7.90
C ALA A 477 -25.63 -28.58 -8.52
N LEU A 478 -26.13 -29.06 -9.68
CA LEU A 478 -27.33 -28.48 -10.32
C LEU A 478 -28.55 -28.54 -9.39
N LYS A 479 -28.75 -29.68 -8.74
CA LYS A 479 -29.84 -29.83 -7.77
C LYS A 479 -29.74 -28.83 -6.62
N GLN A 480 -28.55 -28.56 -6.12
CA GLN A 480 -28.36 -27.55 -5.06
C GLN A 480 -28.71 -26.15 -5.55
N ILE A 481 -28.36 -25.77 -6.78
CA ILE A 481 -28.75 -24.48 -7.38
C ILE A 481 -30.28 -24.33 -7.37
N ASP A 482 -31.00 -25.39 -7.77
CA ASP A 482 -32.46 -25.39 -7.83
C ASP A 482 -33.09 -25.39 -6.44
N ASP A 483 -32.68 -26.30 -5.55
CA ASP A 483 -33.22 -26.47 -4.18
C ASP A 483 -33.01 -25.21 -3.32
N LYS A 484 -31.92 -24.48 -3.54
CA LYS A 484 -31.60 -23.25 -2.81
C LYS A 484 -32.10 -21.98 -3.50
N GLY A 485 -32.66 -22.10 -4.70
CA GLY A 485 -33.23 -20.98 -5.43
C GLY A 485 -32.19 -19.92 -5.85
N TYR A 486 -30.96 -20.31 -6.18
CA TYR A 486 -29.89 -19.38 -6.52
C TYR A 486 -30.16 -18.56 -7.77
N LEU A 487 -31.08 -18.99 -8.64
CA LEU A 487 -31.50 -18.27 -9.85
C LEU A 487 -32.57 -17.19 -9.57
N ILE A 488 -33.27 -17.23 -8.42
CA ILE A 488 -34.37 -16.32 -8.12
C ILE A 488 -33.99 -14.83 -8.27
N PRO A 489 -32.82 -14.36 -7.79
CA PRO A 489 -32.45 -12.95 -7.93
C PRO A 489 -32.28 -12.46 -9.37
N TYR A 490 -32.16 -13.38 -10.33
CA TYR A 490 -31.83 -13.07 -11.74
C TYR A 490 -33.01 -13.30 -12.69
N GLN A 491 -34.14 -13.81 -12.23
CA GLN A 491 -35.31 -14.14 -13.08
C GLN A 491 -35.91 -12.92 -13.79
N ALA A 492 -35.77 -11.72 -13.21
CA ALA A 492 -36.29 -10.46 -13.77
C ALA A 492 -35.23 -9.62 -14.50
N ASP A 493 -34.00 -10.11 -14.65
CA ASP A 493 -32.86 -9.34 -15.16
C ASP A 493 -32.93 -9.10 -16.68
N GLY A 494 -33.60 -9.99 -17.44
CA GLY A 494 -33.75 -9.91 -18.89
C GLY A 494 -32.60 -10.52 -19.69
N ARG A 495 -31.49 -10.94 -19.03
CA ARG A 495 -30.42 -11.72 -19.64
C ARG A 495 -30.72 -13.20 -19.56
N GLU A 496 -30.07 -14.00 -20.40
CA GLU A 496 -30.15 -15.47 -20.31
C GLU A 496 -29.39 -15.96 -19.08
N VAL A 497 -30.08 -16.71 -18.22
CA VAL A 497 -29.54 -17.26 -16.97
C VAL A 497 -29.18 -18.73 -17.18
N ILE A 498 -27.92 -19.06 -17.01
CA ILE A 498 -27.35 -20.39 -17.24
C ILE A 498 -26.82 -20.92 -15.90
N LYS A 499 -27.35 -22.05 -15.43
CA LYS A 499 -26.86 -22.76 -14.25
C LYS A 499 -25.83 -23.79 -14.66
N ILE A 500 -24.73 -23.90 -13.94
CA ILE A 500 -23.63 -24.82 -14.24
C ILE A 500 -23.21 -25.55 -12.98
N GLY A 501 -23.41 -26.87 -12.97
CA GLY A 501 -22.88 -27.76 -11.94
C GLY A 501 -21.54 -28.35 -12.38
N VAL A 502 -20.51 -28.16 -11.57
CA VAL A 502 -19.14 -28.63 -11.88
C VAL A 502 -18.70 -29.66 -10.85
N GLU A 503 -18.27 -30.82 -11.35
CA GLU A 503 -17.69 -31.90 -10.55
C GLU A 503 -16.17 -31.82 -10.65
N PHE A 504 -15.49 -31.83 -9.52
CA PHE A 504 -14.05 -31.83 -9.41
C PHE A 504 -13.56 -33.16 -8.84
N SER A 505 -12.61 -33.81 -9.48
CA SER A 505 -12.02 -35.06 -9.00
C SER A 505 -10.78 -34.80 -8.17
N ALA A 506 -10.80 -35.14 -6.89
CA ALA A 506 -9.62 -35.09 -6.03
C ALA A 506 -8.51 -36.04 -6.50
N GLU A 507 -8.86 -37.21 -7.09
CA GLU A 507 -7.89 -38.17 -7.64
C GLU A 507 -7.18 -37.61 -8.88
N LYS A 508 -7.93 -37.05 -9.83
CA LYS A 508 -7.38 -36.44 -11.06
C LYS A 508 -6.87 -35.03 -10.82
N ARG A 509 -7.17 -34.43 -9.69
CA ARG A 509 -6.84 -33.04 -9.32
C ARG A 509 -7.30 -32.03 -10.36
N ASN A 510 -8.49 -32.27 -10.93
CA ASN A 510 -8.99 -31.49 -12.04
C ASN A 510 -10.52 -31.55 -12.12
N ILE A 511 -11.10 -30.68 -12.93
CA ILE A 511 -12.51 -30.77 -13.33
C ILE A 511 -12.68 -32.12 -14.05
N SER A 512 -13.62 -32.95 -13.56
CA SER A 512 -13.95 -34.24 -14.15
C SER A 512 -15.12 -34.15 -15.12
N ARG A 513 -16.11 -33.32 -14.79
CA ARG A 513 -17.35 -33.19 -15.54
C ARG A 513 -18.08 -31.90 -15.18
N TRP A 514 -18.91 -31.41 -16.10
CA TRP A 514 -19.89 -30.36 -15.84
C TRP A 514 -21.21 -30.65 -16.54
N LEU A 515 -22.28 -30.04 -15.99
CA LEU A 515 -23.65 -30.09 -16.53
C LEU A 515 -24.27 -28.69 -16.50
N VAL A 516 -25.18 -28.43 -17.43
CA VAL A 516 -25.91 -27.17 -17.60
C VAL A 516 -27.40 -27.38 -17.50
#